data_652f5d57226b33ca3d183c8ec1d097f7
#
_entry.id   652f5d57226b33ca3d183c8ec1d097f7
#
_cell.length_a   1.000
_cell.length_b   1.000
_cell.length_c   1.000
_cell.angle_alpha   90.00
_cell.angle_beta   90.00
_cell.angle_gamma   90.00
#
_symmetry.space_group_name_H-M   'P 1'
#
loop_
_entity.id
_entity.type
_entity.pdbx_description
1 polymer ?
#
loop_
_entity_poly.entity_id
_entity_poly.type
_entity_poly.pdbx_seq_one_letter_code
_entity_poly.pdbx_strand_id
1 'polypeptide(L)'
;GTHTLAVALFGLLRAGDTLLAATGRPYDTLEGVIGLDGKGKGTGTLMDYGVNYDEAPLKPDFTPDYELIAQKAPGAKVCHIQRSRGYLQRNAFDLATIRKIADTARAANPEIIIFVDNCYGEFTQTQEPCQVGADIAVGSLIKNPGGGIAPTGGYIVGRRDLVELCAYRLNAPGLGKELGCTLETPRDMYLGFYYAPGVVCEAIKTAIYAQCMLELLGKNPVPRYCDDHNDIVTCFDAGTADALIGFCQGIQAASPVDSYAAPEPSPEPGYTDEVVMASGSFTQGSTIELSCDGPLREPYTCYLQGGLNFAASRAGVLLAIQKAYFKG
;
A
#
# COMPACT_ATOMS: atom_id res chain seq x y z
N GLY A 1 4.16 -6.12 -4.99
CA GLY A 1 4.37 -5.38 -3.73
C GLY A 1 5.05 -6.23 -2.71
N THR A 2 4.36 -7.18 -2.11
CA THR A 2 4.90 -7.99 -0.99
C THR A 2 6.21 -8.69 -1.33
N HIS A 3 6.34 -9.28 -2.53
CA HIS A 3 7.61 -9.87 -2.96
C HIS A 3 8.75 -8.84 -3.02
N THR A 4 8.48 -7.63 -3.49
CA THR A 4 9.49 -6.56 -3.57
C THR A 4 9.93 -6.10 -2.17
N LEU A 5 8.98 -5.97 -1.23
CA LEU A 5 9.28 -5.70 0.18
C LEU A 5 10.12 -6.84 0.79
N ALA A 6 9.76 -8.10 0.52
CA ALA A 6 10.53 -9.26 0.97
C ALA A 6 11.97 -9.23 0.43
N VAL A 7 12.15 -9.00 -0.89
CA VAL A 7 13.49 -8.88 -1.50
C VAL A 7 14.31 -7.79 -0.80
N ALA A 8 13.72 -6.63 -0.55
CA ALA A 8 14.42 -5.53 0.09
C ALA A 8 14.78 -5.84 1.55
N LEU A 9 13.83 -6.31 2.35
CA LEU A 9 14.09 -6.61 3.76
C LEU A 9 15.11 -7.74 3.95
N PHE A 10 15.00 -8.84 3.18
CA PHE A 10 16.00 -9.91 3.20
C PHE A 10 17.36 -9.49 2.59
N GLY A 11 17.35 -8.50 1.71
CA GLY A 11 18.58 -7.89 1.18
C GLY A 11 19.33 -7.07 2.23
N LEU A 12 18.61 -6.37 3.09
CA LEU A 12 19.17 -5.43 4.05
C LEU A 12 19.43 -6.02 5.43
N LEU A 13 18.61 -6.97 5.88
CA LEU A 13 18.67 -7.52 7.25
C LEU A 13 19.42 -8.85 7.31
N ARG A 14 20.08 -9.09 8.42
CA ARG A 14 20.81 -10.32 8.76
C ARG A 14 20.40 -10.81 10.14
N ALA A 15 20.77 -12.05 10.49
CA ALA A 15 20.57 -12.60 11.84
C ALA A 15 21.15 -11.66 12.91
N GLY A 16 20.35 -11.36 13.92
CA GLY A 16 20.68 -10.41 14.99
C GLY A 16 20.30 -8.97 14.73
N ASP A 17 20.05 -8.57 13.47
CA ASP A 17 19.55 -7.23 13.15
C ASP A 17 18.09 -7.05 13.62
N THR A 18 17.71 -5.83 13.93
CA THR A 18 16.33 -5.49 14.33
C THR A 18 15.66 -4.63 13.26
N LEU A 19 14.44 -5.01 12.86
CA LEU A 19 13.49 -4.24 12.08
C LEU A 19 12.59 -3.46 13.04
N LEU A 20 12.66 -2.13 13.03
CA LEU A 20 11.73 -1.26 13.76
C LEU A 20 10.61 -0.79 12.84
N ALA A 21 9.38 -1.18 13.09
CA ALA A 21 8.20 -0.62 12.42
C ALA A 21 7.79 0.69 13.11
N ALA A 22 8.13 1.83 12.49
CA ALA A 22 7.95 3.16 13.09
C ALA A 22 6.53 3.73 12.97
N THR A 23 5.66 3.05 12.22
CA THR A 23 4.27 3.48 11.96
C THR A 23 3.25 2.44 12.44
N GLY A 24 3.62 1.70 13.48
CA GLY A 24 2.85 0.59 14.01
C GLY A 24 3.00 -0.69 13.18
N ARG A 25 2.15 -1.65 13.47
CA ARG A 25 2.17 -2.97 12.85
C ARG A 25 2.06 -2.88 11.33
N PRO A 26 2.91 -3.56 10.58
CA PRO A 26 2.88 -3.53 9.11
C PRO A 26 1.60 -4.13 8.54
N TYR A 27 1.37 -3.87 7.25
CA TYR A 27 0.25 -4.43 6.50
C TYR A 27 0.25 -5.96 6.53
N ASP A 28 -0.93 -6.56 6.56
CA ASP A 28 -1.19 -7.99 6.83
C ASP A 28 -0.26 -8.96 6.06
N THR A 29 -0.07 -8.75 4.76
CA THR A 29 0.80 -9.65 3.97
C THR A 29 2.29 -9.53 4.34
N LEU A 30 2.72 -8.39 4.86
CA LEU A 30 4.09 -8.21 5.33
C LEU A 30 4.30 -8.84 6.70
N GLU A 31 3.25 -8.97 7.52
CA GLU A 31 3.33 -9.71 8.79
C GLU A 31 3.79 -11.14 8.57
N GLY A 32 3.25 -11.83 7.54
CA GLY A 32 3.68 -13.18 7.18
C GLY A 32 5.14 -13.25 6.75
N VAL A 33 5.63 -12.26 5.99
CA VAL A 33 7.06 -12.18 5.59
C VAL A 33 7.98 -12.00 6.79
N ILE A 34 7.55 -11.19 7.75
CA ILE A 34 8.32 -10.97 9.00
C ILE A 34 8.22 -12.19 9.91
N GLY A 35 7.05 -12.83 10.00
CA GLY A 35 6.77 -13.97 10.87
C GLY A 35 5.90 -13.62 12.09
N LEU A 36 5.13 -12.51 12.03
CA LEU A 36 4.33 -12.00 13.15
C LEU A 36 2.97 -12.69 13.31
N ASP A 37 2.45 -13.31 12.24
CA ASP A 37 1.15 -13.98 12.23
C ASP A 37 1.13 -15.33 12.99
N GLY A 38 2.29 -15.78 13.43
CA GLY A 38 2.47 -17.07 14.12
C GLY A 38 2.26 -18.31 13.25
N LYS A 39 1.80 -18.14 12.01
CA LYS A 39 1.54 -19.23 11.05
C LYS A 39 2.77 -19.60 10.25
N GLY A 40 3.70 -18.66 10.12
CA GLY A 40 4.89 -18.79 9.28
C GLY A 40 6.11 -19.41 9.93
N LYS A 41 6.05 -19.92 11.17
CA LYS A 41 7.23 -20.51 11.84
C LYS A 41 7.76 -21.71 11.06
N GLY A 42 9.05 -21.63 10.67
CA GLY A 42 9.72 -22.66 9.88
C GLY A 42 9.45 -22.58 8.38
N THR A 43 8.77 -21.54 7.89
CA THR A 43 8.54 -21.35 6.44
C THR A 43 9.57 -20.42 5.79
N GLY A 44 10.52 -19.90 6.52
CA GLY A 44 11.59 -19.04 6.02
C GLY A 44 11.26 -17.54 6.14
N THR A 45 10.55 -17.16 7.21
CA THR A 45 10.29 -15.76 7.56
C THR A 45 11.57 -15.04 8.02
N LEU A 46 11.54 -13.71 8.10
CA LEU A 46 12.68 -12.95 8.66
C LEU A 46 13.04 -13.41 10.07
N MET A 47 12.04 -13.67 10.91
CA MET A 47 12.26 -14.17 12.27
C MET A 47 12.86 -15.58 12.29
N ASP A 48 12.51 -16.46 11.35
CA ASP A 48 13.14 -17.79 11.21
C ASP A 48 14.63 -17.67 10.87
N TYR A 49 15.04 -16.62 10.17
CA TYR A 49 16.45 -16.30 9.88
C TYR A 49 17.12 -15.46 10.97
N GLY A 50 16.50 -15.32 12.13
CA GLY A 50 17.08 -14.65 13.30
C GLY A 50 17.03 -13.13 13.26
N VAL A 51 16.20 -12.52 12.43
CA VAL A 51 15.92 -11.09 12.47
C VAL A 51 14.95 -10.79 13.61
N ASN A 52 15.25 -9.77 14.39
CA ASN A 52 14.38 -9.30 15.46
C ASN A 52 13.38 -8.28 14.91
N TYR A 53 12.20 -8.24 15.53
CA TYR A 53 11.16 -7.25 15.23
C TYR A 53 10.83 -6.43 16.47
N ASP A 54 10.66 -5.12 16.25
CA ASP A 54 10.14 -4.20 17.25
C ASP A 54 9.21 -3.18 16.56
N GLU A 55 8.30 -2.58 17.30
CA GLU A 55 7.38 -1.59 16.73
C GLU A 55 7.15 -0.39 17.64
N ALA A 56 6.92 0.76 17.03
CA ALA A 56 6.37 1.95 17.66
C ALA A 56 4.92 2.11 17.21
N PRO A 57 3.93 1.66 18.01
CA PRO A 57 2.53 1.85 17.71
C PRO A 57 2.18 3.33 17.47
N LEU A 58 1.21 3.57 16.60
CA LEU A 58 0.67 4.91 16.44
C LEU A 58 -0.07 5.35 17.71
N LYS A 59 -0.09 6.65 17.97
CA LYS A 59 -0.93 7.23 19.04
C LYS A 59 -2.43 7.05 18.69
N PRO A 60 -3.34 7.23 19.66
CA PRO A 60 -4.79 7.07 19.42
C PRO A 60 -5.36 7.98 18.33
N ASP A 61 -4.69 9.10 18.03
CA ASP A 61 -5.01 10.01 16.93
C ASP A 61 -4.35 9.63 15.60
N PHE A 62 -3.76 8.44 15.53
CA PHE A 62 -3.00 7.92 14.40
C PHE A 62 -1.73 8.72 14.06
N THR A 63 -1.24 9.60 14.91
CA THR A 63 0.06 10.24 14.73
C THR A 63 1.21 9.31 15.15
N PRO A 64 2.40 9.40 14.51
CA PRO A 64 3.58 8.63 14.94
C PRO A 64 4.02 9.03 16.35
N ASP A 65 4.43 8.05 17.15
CA ASP A 65 5.02 8.29 18.45
C ASP A 65 6.53 8.55 18.33
N TYR A 66 6.89 9.80 18.11
CA TYR A 66 8.28 10.20 17.90
C TYR A 66 9.19 9.91 19.11
N GLU A 67 8.65 9.98 20.34
CA GLU A 67 9.41 9.68 21.53
C GLU A 67 9.77 8.20 21.60
N LEU A 68 8.79 7.34 21.32
CA LEU A 68 9.01 5.89 21.27
C LEU A 68 9.93 5.49 20.11
N ILE A 69 9.82 6.13 18.94
CA ILE A 69 10.72 5.93 17.81
C ILE A 69 12.16 6.28 18.23
N ALA A 70 12.39 7.45 18.86
CA ALA A 70 13.71 7.86 19.34
C ALA A 70 14.29 6.88 20.37
N GLN A 71 13.45 6.33 21.24
CA GLN A 71 13.85 5.36 22.26
C GLN A 71 14.29 4.01 21.64
N LYS A 72 13.61 3.56 20.59
CA LYS A 72 13.82 2.24 19.97
C LYS A 72 14.85 2.24 18.84
N ALA A 73 15.05 3.36 18.16
CA ALA A 73 15.96 3.50 17.03
C ALA A 73 17.41 3.06 17.32
N PRO A 74 18.02 3.29 18.52
CA PRO A 74 19.39 2.83 18.80
C PRO A 74 19.60 1.33 18.65
N GLY A 75 18.58 0.51 18.88
CA GLY A 75 18.63 -0.95 18.74
C GLY A 75 18.29 -1.48 17.34
N ALA A 76 17.89 -0.61 16.42
CA ALA A 76 17.38 -1.00 15.12
C ALA A 76 18.40 -0.75 14.00
N LYS A 77 18.45 -1.64 13.02
CA LYS A 77 19.18 -1.45 11.77
C LYS A 77 18.32 -0.79 10.68
N VAL A 78 17.05 -1.16 10.61
CA VAL A 78 16.09 -0.62 9.64
C VAL A 78 14.92 -0.01 10.39
N CYS A 79 14.60 1.24 10.08
CA CYS A 79 13.37 1.93 10.46
C CYS A 79 12.40 1.82 9.29
N HIS A 80 11.39 0.97 9.42
CA HIS A 80 10.36 0.76 8.41
C HIS A 80 9.20 1.73 8.63
N ILE A 81 8.87 2.46 7.57
CA ILE A 81 7.76 3.41 7.52
C ILE A 81 6.77 2.91 6.47
N GLN A 82 5.58 2.54 6.88
CA GLN A 82 4.47 2.28 5.97
C GLN A 82 3.71 3.59 5.73
N ARG A 83 3.81 4.14 4.51
CA ARG A 83 3.15 5.40 4.15
C ARG A 83 1.63 5.24 4.07
N SER A 84 1.17 4.16 3.44
CA SER A 84 -0.24 3.85 3.26
C SER A 84 -0.94 3.56 4.60
N ARG A 85 -2.26 3.70 4.59
CA ARG A 85 -3.12 3.48 5.77
C ARG A 85 -3.33 2.01 6.13
N GLY A 86 -3.06 1.05 5.20
CA GLY A 86 -3.54 -0.31 5.37
C GLY A 86 -5.07 -0.31 5.55
N TYR A 87 -5.57 -1.07 6.50
CA TYR A 87 -7.00 -1.06 6.88
C TYR A 87 -7.31 -0.15 8.08
N LEU A 88 -6.51 0.91 8.28
CA LEU A 88 -6.79 1.93 9.31
C LEU A 88 -7.57 3.10 8.70
N GLN A 89 -8.49 3.65 9.49
CA GLN A 89 -9.28 4.82 9.11
C GLN A 89 -8.50 6.14 9.36
N ARG A 90 -7.32 6.26 8.75
CA ARG A 90 -6.47 7.44 8.81
C ARG A 90 -6.07 7.90 7.42
N ASN A 91 -5.58 9.11 7.29
CA ASN A 91 -4.89 9.53 6.06
C ASN A 91 -3.55 8.80 5.90
N ALA A 92 -3.10 8.63 4.66
CA ALA A 92 -1.72 8.26 4.39
C ALA A 92 -0.79 9.35 4.93
N PHE A 93 0.42 8.96 5.33
CA PHE A 93 1.40 9.94 5.81
C PHE A 93 1.91 10.81 4.67
N ASP A 94 1.93 12.12 4.93
CA ASP A 94 2.58 13.07 4.05
C ASP A 94 4.11 12.99 4.15
N LEU A 95 4.79 13.64 3.22
CA LEU A 95 6.25 13.65 3.20
C LEU A 95 6.87 14.40 4.37
N ALA A 96 6.17 15.37 4.97
CA ALA A 96 6.64 16.06 6.16
C ALA A 96 6.68 15.13 7.37
N THR A 97 5.66 14.29 7.53
CA THR A 97 5.62 13.23 8.55
C THR A 97 6.74 12.20 8.35
N ILE A 98 6.94 11.74 7.11
CA ILE A 98 8.03 10.79 6.77
C ILE A 98 9.39 11.43 7.11
N ARG A 99 9.64 12.69 6.72
CA ARG A 99 10.85 13.43 7.08
C ARG A 99 11.04 13.47 8.59
N LYS A 100 10.01 13.82 9.34
CA LYS A 100 10.10 13.93 10.81
C LYS A 100 10.41 12.59 11.47
N ILE A 101 9.84 11.47 10.98
CA ILE A 101 10.20 10.13 11.46
C ILE A 101 11.69 9.85 11.17
N ALA A 102 12.13 10.10 9.93
CA ALA A 102 13.52 9.88 9.50
C ALA A 102 14.50 10.69 10.35
N ASP A 103 14.25 11.98 10.54
CA ASP A 103 15.09 12.87 11.35
C ASP A 103 15.14 12.43 12.81
N THR A 104 13.99 12.01 13.38
CA THR A 104 13.90 11.48 14.75
C THR A 104 14.72 10.20 14.91
N ALA A 105 14.57 9.25 14.01
CA ALA A 105 15.29 7.98 14.08
C ALA A 105 16.80 8.18 13.91
N ARG A 106 17.22 9.05 12.96
CA ARG A 106 18.64 9.35 12.73
C ARG A 106 19.30 10.13 13.84
N ALA A 107 18.57 11.02 14.49
CA ALA A 107 19.08 11.74 15.67
C ALA A 107 19.46 10.77 16.80
N ALA A 108 18.74 9.67 16.93
CA ALA A 108 18.99 8.64 17.94
C ALA A 108 19.98 7.54 17.45
N ASN A 109 20.03 7.26 16.14
CA ASN A 109 20.93 6.29 15.52
C ASN A 109 21.33 6.76 14.11
N PRO A 110 22.49 7.40 13.93
CA PRO A 110 22.94 7.92 12.64
C PRO A 110 23.10 6.87 11.53
N GLU A 111 23.31 5.60 11.89
CA GLU A 111 23.52 4.48 10.96
C GLU A 111 22.21 3.78 10.55
N ILE A 112 21.07 4.16 11.11
CA ILE A 112 19.79 3.53 10.83
C ILE A 112 19.38 3.73 9.38
N ILE A 113 18.93 2.67 8.73
CA ILE A 113 18.40 2.73 7.36
C ILE A 113 16.94 3.11 7.40
N ILE A 114 16.58 4.25 6.80
CA ILE A 114 15.18 4.68 6.67
C ILE A 114 14.58 4.03 5.42
N PHE A 115 13.69 3.10 5.66
CA PHE A 115 13.01 2.28 4.66
C PHE A 115 11.54 2.69 4.57
N VAL A 116 11.07 3.07 3.37
CA VAL A 116 9.67 3.47 3.17
C VAL A 116 8.96 2.49 2.23
N ASP A 117 7.90 1.87 2.70
CA ASP A 117 6.86 1.30 1.84
C ASP A 117 5.99 2.45 1.33
N ASN A 118 6.19 2.79 0.05
CA ASN A 118 5.58 3.96 -0.60
C ASN A 118 4.29 3.64 -1.36
N CYS A 119 3.79 2.41 -1.26
CA CYS A 119 2.57 1.99 -1.98
C CYS A 119 1.43 3.00 -1.82
N TYR A 120 0.80 3.34 -2.95
CA TYR A 120 -0.29 4.32 -3.11
C TYR A 120 0.11 5.81 -2.98
N GLY A 121 1.33 6.10 -2.52
CA GLY A 121 1.80 7.48 -2.36
C GLY A 121 2.53 8.05 -3.56
N GLU A 122 2.96 7.23 -4.50
CA GLU A 122 3.77 7.65 -5.64
C GLU A 122 2.99 8.64 -6.52
N PHE A 123 3.65 9.71 -6.94
CA PHE A 123 3.13 10.78 -7.80
C PHE A 123 1.96 11.58 -7.22
N THR A 124 1.63 11.43 -5.93
CA THR A 124 0.61 12.24 -5.27
C THR A 124 1.12 13.60 -4.85
N GLN A 125 2.44 13.76 -4.73
CA GLN A 125 3.12 14.99 -4.36
C GLN A 125 4.28 15.27 -5.32
N THR A 126 4.86 16.48 -5.27
CA THR A 126 5.97 16.91 -6.14
C THR A 126 7.33 16.32 -5.76
N GLN A 127 7.41 15.69 -4.60
CA GLN A 127 8.58 15.00 -4.09
C GLN A 127 8.22 13.57 -3.71
N GLU A 128 9.25 12.73 -3.57
CA GLU A 128 9.13 11.33 -3.15
C GLU A 128 9.94 11.08 -1.86
N PRO A 129 9.71 9.97 -1.13
CA PRO A 129 10.35 9.73 0.16
C PRO A 129 11.87 9.87 0.19
N CYS A 130 12.57 9.43 -0.85
CA CYS A 130 14.04 9.57 -0.92
C CYS A 130 14.52 11.01 -1.01
N GLN A 131 13.68 11.95 -1.42
CA GLN A 131 14.01 13.38 -1.45
C GLN A 131 13.79 14.06 -0.09
N VAL A 132 13.13 13.38 0.84
CA VAL A 132 12.81 13.90 2.17
C VAL A 132 13.42 13.10 3.31
N GLY A 133 14.43 12.27 3.02
CA GLY A 133 15.22 11.62 4.06
C GLY A 133 15.12 10.10 4.11
N ALA A 134 14.32 9.43 3.29
CA ALA A 134 14.39 7.99 3.16
C ALA A 134 15.68 7.56 2.44
N ASP A 135 16.31 6.49 2.90
CA ASP A 135 17.46 5.87 2.23
C ASP A 135 17.03 4.98 1.09
N ILE A 136 15.87 4.35 1.25
CA ILE A 136 15.30 3.42 0.27
C ILE A 136 13.77 3.52 0.31
N ALA A 137 13.16 3.50 -0.86
CA ALA A 137 11.71 3.43 -1.03
C ALA A 137 11.35 2.24 -1.93
N VAL A 138 10.28 1.57 -1.58
CA VAL A 138 9.81 0.33 -2.21
C VAL A 138 8.33 0.46 -2.52
N GLY A 139 7.92 -0.08 -3.67
CA GLY A 139 6.50 -0.09 -4.04
C GLY A 139 6.17 -1.12 -5.11
N SER A 140 4.92 -1.10 -5.55
CA SER A 140 4.35 -2.07 -6.47
C SER A 140 4.01 -1.43 -7.82
N LEU A 141 4.35 -2.12 -8.91
CA LEU A 141 3.97 -1.68 -10.26
C LEU A 141 2.54 -2.05 -10.65
N ILE A 142 1.82 -2.83 -9.86
CA ILE A 142 0.36 -3.00 -10.03
C ILE A 142 -0.45 -1.90 -9.34
N LYS A 143 0.23 -0.89 -8.81
CA LYS A 143 -0.31 0.32 -8.17
C LYS A 143 0.08 1.56 -8.98
N ASN A 144 0.17 2.70 -8.30
CA ASN A 144 0.46 4.00 -8.91
C ASN A 144 1.52 3.97 -10.02
N PRO A 145 2.76 3.49 -9.77
CA PRO A 145 3.84 3.70 -10.72
C PRO A 145 3.75 2.79 -11.97
N GLY A 146 2.89 1.79 -11.95
CA GLY A 146 2.66 0.97 -13.15
C GLY A 146 1.62 1.52 -14.11
N GLY A 147 0.87 2.58 -13.72
CA GLY A 147 -0.06 3.31 -14.60
C GLY A 147 -1.15 2.43 -15.22
N GLY A 148 -1.47 1.27 -14.64
CA GLY A 148 -2.41 0.30 -15.18
C GLY A 148 -1.91 -0.45 -16.42
N ILE A 149 -0.65 -0.28 -16.80
CA ILE A 149 -0.03 -0.93 -17.98
C ILE A 149 0.94 -2.03 -17.57
N ALA A 150 1.72 -1.82 -16.49
CA ALA A 150 2.66 -2.81 -16.01
C ALA A 150 1.94 -4.10 -15.59
N PRO A 151 2.27 -5.27 -16.20
CA PRO A 151 1.52 -6.51 -15.95
C PRO A 151 1.81 -7.10 -14.57
N THR A 152 2.93 -6.73 -13.96
CA THR A 152 3.40 -7.22 -12.66
C THR A 152 4.58 -6.38 -12.20
N GLY A 153 5.15 -6.72 -11.04
CA GLY A 153 6.44 -6.21 -10.60
C GLY A 153 6.36 -5.22 -9.46
N GLY A 154 7.52 -4.66 -9.16
CA GLY A 154 7.70 -3.63 -8.15
C GLY A 154 8.99 -2.87 -8.43
N TYR A 155 9.26 -1.88 -7.59
CA TYR A 155 10.47 -1.09 -7.68
C TYR A 155 11.13 -0.97 -6.31
N ILE A 156 12.45 -0.84 -6.34
CA ILE A 156 13.30 -0.51 -5.19
C ILE A 156 14.21 0.62 -5.65
N VAL A 157 14.11 1.77 -5.02
CA VAL A 157 14.91 2.97 -5.35
C VAL A 157 15.51 3.58 -4.10
N GLY A 158 16.64 4.24 -4.24
CA GLY A 158 17.32 4.89 -3.12
C GLY A 158 18.84 4.86 -3.25
N ARG A 159 19.51 4.79 -2.13
CA ARG A 159 20.98 4.72 -2.08
C ARG A 159 21.48 3.50 -2.86
N ARG A 160 22.48 3.72 -3.69
CA ARG A 160 23.05 2.70 -4.59
C ARG A 160 23.50 1.45 -3.85
N ASP A 161 24.23 1.61 -2.74
CA ASP A 161 24.72 0.50 -1.92
C ASP A 161 23.60 -0.40 -1.40
N LEU A 162 22.49 0.18 -0.97
CA LEU A 162 21.32 -0.56 -0.48
C LEU A 162 20.56 -1.25 -1.61
N VAL A 163 20.40 -0.58 -2.75
CA VAL A 163 19.76 -1.17 -3.93
C VAL A 163 20.57 -2.35 -4.47
N GLU A 164 21.91 -2.27 -4.45
CA GLU A 164 22.78 -3.39 -4.83
C GLU A 164 22.63 -4.60 -3.90
N LEU A 165 22.51 -4.39 -2.58
CA LEU A 165 22.22 -5.49 -1.63
C LEU A 165 20.88 -6.17 -1.95
N CYS A 166 19.85 -5.39 -2.30
CA CYS A 166 18.57 -5.94 -2.74
C CYS A 166 18.69 -6.73 -4.05
N ALA A 167 19.51 -6.25 -4.99
CA ALA A 167 19.76 -6.93 -6.26
C ALA A 167 20.42 -8.31 -6.05
N TYR A 168 21.32 -8.45 -5.10
CA TYR A 168 21.91 -9.74 -4.73
C TYR A 168 20.89 -10.74 -4.16
N ARG A 169 19.74 -10.27 -3.73
CA ARG A 169 18.64 -11.11 -3.22
C ARG A 169 17.59 -11.43 -4.27
N LEU A 170 17.49 -10.65 -5.36
CA LEU A 170 16.36 -10.69 -6.29
C LEU A 170 16.16 -12.04 -6.98
N ASN A 171 17.22 -12.62 -7.54
CA ASN A 171 17.15 -13.87 -8.30
C ASN A 171 17.74 -15.02 -7.47
N ALA A 172 19.05 -15.13 -7.50
CA ALA A 172 19.80 -16.13 -6.72
C ALA A 172 20.71 -15.40 -5.75
N PRO A 173 20.62 -15.65 -4.43
CA PRO A 173 21.46 -14.99 -3.44
C PRO A 173 22.95 -15.02 -3.81
N GLY A 174 23.58 -13.84 -3.79
CA GLY A 174 25.00 -13.68 -4.12
C GLY A 174 25.35 -13.49 -5.59
N LEU A 175 24.41 -13.64 -6.53
CA LEU A 175 24.68 -13.51 -7.98
C LEU A 175 24.27 -12.15 -8.56
N GLY A 176 23.47 -11.36 -7.81
CA GLY A 176 23.06 -10.03 -8.20
C GLY A 176 22.08 -9.98 -9.36
N LYS A 177 22.10 -8.84 -10.08
CA LYS A 177 21.15 -8.53 -11.16
C LYS A 177 21.59 -8.97 -12.56
N GLU A 178 22.76 -9.56 -12.68
CA GLU A 178 23.34 -10.03 -13.95
C GLU A 178 22.59 -11.25 -14.50
N LEU A 179 21.79 -11.90 -13.70
CA LEU A 179 21.00 -13.08 -14.03
C LEU A 179 19.52 -12.81 -13.96
N GLY A 180 18.77 -13.61 -14.65
CA GLY A 180 17.31 -13.60 -14.64
C GLY A 180 16.72 -13.11 -15.95
N CYS A 181 15.61 -13.75 -16.32
CA CYS A 181 14.82 -13.43 -17.50
C CYS A 181 13.74 -12.40 -17.14
N THR A 182 13.60 -11.34 -17.93
CA THR A 182 12.57 -10.32 -17.74
C THR A 182 11.28 -10.59 -18.52
N LEU A 183 11.23 -11.63 -19.34
CA LEU A 183 10.04 -12.03 -20.13
C LEU A 183 9.46 -10.86 -20.96
N GLU A 184 10.32 -9.98 -21.46
CA GLU A 184 9.96 -8.79 -22.27
C GLU A 184 9.12 -7.72 -21.53
N THR A 185 8.88 -7.88 -20.23
CA THR A 185 8.04 -6.97 -19.42
C THR A 185 8.63 -5.57 -19.17
N PRO A 186 9.96 -5.29 -19.26
CA PRO A 186 10.49 -3.96 -18.94
C PRO A 186 9.89 -2.83 -19.77
N ARG A 187 9.54 -3.09 -21.04
CA ARG A 187 8.94 -2.07 -21.92
C ARG A 187 7.61 -1.58 -21.34
N ASP A 188 6.74 -2.49 -20.93
CA ASP A 188 5.44 -2.16 -20.37
C ASP A 188 5.56 -1.52 -18.99
N MET A 189 6.54 -1.96 -18.19
CA MET A 189 6.85 -1.33 -16.91
C MET A 189 7.26 0.14 -17.08
N TYR A 190 8.17 0.44 -18.05
CA TYR A 190 8.59 1.82 -18.34
C TYR A 190 7.49 2.65 -18.98
N LEU A 191 6.67 2.06 -19.84
CA LEU A 191 5.53 2.75 -20.44
C LEU A 191 4.49 3.13 -19.37
N GLY A 192 4.19 2.18 -18.48
CA GLY A 192 3.32 2.42 -17.35
C GLY A 192 3.85 3.53 -16.44
N PHE A 193 5.13 3.48 -16.11
CA PHE A 193 5.80 4.51 -15.31
C PHE A 193 5.73 5.90 -15.98
N TYR A 194 5.88 5.96 -17.29
CA TYR A 194 5.77 7.22 -18.05
C TYR A 194 4.38 7.83 -17.96
N TYR A 195 3.31 7.01 -18.02
CA TYR A 195 1.94 7.49 -17.92
C TYR A 195 1.45 7.67 -16.47
N ALA A 196 2.13 7.06 -15.50
CA ALA A 196 1.70 7.00 -14.10
C ALA A 196 1.30 8.36 -13.48
N PRO A 197 2.03 9.49 -13.67
CA PRO A 197 1.62 10.77 -13.09
C PRO A 197 0.24 11.23 -13.56
N GLY A 198 -0.08 11.04 -14.84
CA GLY A 198 -1.39 11.36 -15.40
C GLY A 198 -2.49 10.44 -14.85
N VAL A 199 -2.20 9.15 -14.77
CA VAL A 199 -3.14 8.15 -14.23
C VAL A 199 -3.41 8.39 -12.74
N VAL A 200 -2.39 8.70 -11.95
CA VAL A 200 -2.55 9.04 -10.52
C VAL A 200 -3.40 10.29 -10.34
N CYS A 201 -3.24 11.29 -11.22
CA CYS A 201 -4.10 12.47 -11.22
C CYS A 201 -5.59 12.10 -11.45
N GLU A 202 -5.89 11.19 -12.39
CA GLU A 202 -7.25 10.69 -12.61
C GLU A 202 -7.79 9.90 -11.40
N ALA A 203 -6.95 9.10 -10.75
CA ALA A 203 -7.30 8.37 -9.53
C ALA A 203 -7.62 9.32 -8.36
N ILE A 204 -6.83 10.39 -8.18
CA ILE A 204 -7.11 11.41 -7.16
C ILE A 204 -8.44 12.14 -7.45
N LYS A 205 -8.71 12.50 -8.70
CA LYS A 205 -10.01 13.08 -9.09
C LYS A 205 -11.16 12.14 -8.76
N THR A 206 -10.97 10.84 -8.98
CA THR A 206 -11.96 9.81 -8.64
C THR A 206 -12.18 9.74 -7.14
N ALA A 207 -11.11 9.75 -6.34
CA ALA A 207 -11.18 9.76 -4.88
C ALA A 207 -11.96 10.99 -4.37
N ILE A 208 -11.59 12.20 -4.82
CA ILE A 208 -12.26 13.45 -4.46
C ILE A 208 -13.75 13.41 -4.81
N TYR A 209 -14.08 12.91 -6.01
CA TYR A 209 -15.48 12.77 -6.43
C TYR A 209 -16.26 11.82 -5.54
N ALA A 210 -15.69 10.65 -5.26
CA ALA A 210 -16.30 9.65 -4.38
C ALA A 210 -16.53 10.20 -2.97
N GLN A 211 -15.54 10.89 -2.40
CA GLN A 211 -15.65 11.53 -1.09
C GLN A 211 -16.77 12.57 -1.05
N CYS A 212 -16.84 13.44 -2.06
CA CYS A 212 -17.91 14.44 -2.18
C CYS A 212 -19.30 13.76 -2.22
N MET A 213 -19.46 12.73 -3.04
CA MET A 213 -20.72 11.98 -3.15
C MET A 213 -21.09 11.28 -1.85
N LEU A 214 -20.11 10.71 -1.15
CA LEU A 214 -20.30 10.04 0.14
C LEU A 214 -20.69 11.04 1.23
N GLU A 215 -20.08 12.21 1.29
CA GLU A 215 -20.46 13.28 2.23
C GLU A 215 -21.89 13.77 1.98
N LEU A 216 -22.32 13.89 0.72
CA LEU A 216 -23.72 14.23 0.38
C LEU A 216 -24.72 13.16 0.85
N LEU A 217 -24.27 11.91 1.03
CA LEU A 217 -25.05 10.81 1.58
C LEU A 217 -24.94 10.71 3.12
N GLY A 218 -24.29 11.67 3.78
CA GLY A 218 -24.09 11.68 5.23
C GLY A 218 -23.06 10.67 5.72
N LYS A 219 -22.18 10.17 4.84
CA LYS A 219 -21.03 9.33 5.23
C LYS A 219 -19.83 10.21 5.59
N ASN A 220 -18.89 9.62 6.30
CA ASN A 220 -17.66 10.31 6.74
C ASN A 220 -16.43 9.68 6.05
N PRO A 221 -16.14 10.03 4.80
CA PRO A 221 -14.96 9.51 4.10
C PRO A 221 -13.67 10.09 4.70
N VAL A 222 -12.61 9.29 4.67
CA VAL A 222 -11.26 9.70 5.05
C VAL A 222 -10.31 9.41 3.88
N PRO A 223 -9.61 10.45 3.35
CA PRO A 223 -9.74 11.87 3.65
C PRO A 223 -11.10 12.40 3.22
N ARG A 224 -11.43 13.62 3.63
CA ARG A 224 -12.55 14.37 3.07
C ARG A 224 -12.16 14.94 1.70
N TYR A 225 -13.16 15.26 0.88
CA TYR A 225 -12.90 15.80 -0.46
C TYR A 225 -12.08 17.10 -0.47
N CYS A 226 -12.07 17.86 0.63
CA CYS A 226 -11.32 19.11 0.79
C CYS A 226 -9.99 18.96 1.54
N ASP A 227 -9.65 17.77 2.00
CA ASP A 227 -8.38 17.50 2.68
C ASP A 227 -7.25 17.22 1.67
N ASP A 228 -6.01 17.29 2.12
CA ASP A 228 -4.85 16.90 1.34
C ASP A 228 -4.87 15.39 1.05
N HIS A 229 -4.53 15.03 -0.19
CA HIS A 229 -4.49 13.65 -0.65
C HIS A 229 -3.03 13.18 -0.75
N ASN A 230 -2.63 12.31 0.17
CA ASN A 230 -1.28 11.73 0.25
C ASN A 230 -1.21 10.31 -0.35
N ASP A 231 -2.35 9.77 -0.75
CA ASP A 231 -2.53 8.53 -1.51
C ASP A 231 -3.78 8.64 -2.41
N ILE A 232 -4.12 7.55 -3.09
CA ILE A 232 -5.30 7.45 -3.96
C ILE A 232 -6.47 6.73 -3.29
N VAL A 233 -6.40 6.48 -1.99
CA VAL A 233 -7.36 5.64 -1.26
C VAL A 233 -8.37 6.52 -0.52
N THR A 234 -9.65 6.17 -0.67
CA THR A 234 -10.75 6.69 0.14
C THR A 234 -11.31 5.57 0.99
N CYS A 235 -11.35 5.72 2.30
CA CYS A 235 -12.07 4.80 3.16
C CYS A 235 -13.31 5.46 3.79
N PHE A 236 -14.34 4.67 4.03
CA PHE A 236 -15.58 5.11 4.68
C PHE A 236 -16.35 3.92 5.23
N ASP A 237 -17.14 4.15 6.26
CA ASP A 237 -17.99 3.13 6.84
C ASP A 237 -19.26 2.96 6.01
N ALA A 238 -19.43 1.78 5.42
CA ALA A 238 -20.63 1.45 4.66
C ALA A 238 -21.88 1.39 5.57
N GLY A 239 -21.69 1.00 6.83
CA GLY A 239 -22.73 0.93 7.86
C GLY A 239 -23.33 -0.47 8.04
N THR A 240 -23.34 -1.30 7.01
CA THR A 240 -23.79 -2.70 7.07
C THR A 240 -22.96 -3.59 6.15
N ALA A 241 -22.93 -4.89 6.42
CA ALA A 241 -22.30 -5.87 5.53
C ALA A 241 -22.88 -5.82 4.12
N ASP A 242 -24.21 -5.74 3.98
CA ASP A 242 -24.89 -5.65 2.68
C ASP A 242 -24.48 -4.42 1.89
N ALA A 243 -24.28 -3.27 2.55
CA ALA A 243 -23.85 -2.04 1.89
C ALA A 243 -22.39 -2.14 1.41
N LEU A 244 -21.50 -2.74 2.21
CA LEU A 244 -20.12 -3.02 1.81
C LEU A 244 -20.09 -3.94 0.59
N ILE A 245 -20.78 -5.08 0.65
CA ILE A 245 -20.87 -6.04 -0.46
C ILE A 245 -21.46 -5.35 -1.70
N GLY A 246 -22.57 -4.63 -1.53
CA GLY A 246 -23.23 -3.90 -2.61
C GLY A 246 -22.32 -2.86 -3.27
N PHE A 247 -21.55 -2.12 -2.48
CA PHE A 247 -20.59 -1.14 -3.00
C PHE A 247 -19.50 -1.81 -3.84
N CYS A 248 -18.87 -2.85 -3.33
CA CYS A 248 -17.87 -3.64 -4.07
C CYS A 248 -18.45 -4.23 -5.35
N GLN A 249 -19.63 -4.84 -5.27
CA GLN A 249 -20.31 -5.37 -6.46
C GLN A 249 -20.67 -4.29 -7.49
N GLY A 250 -20.98 -3.05 -7.06
CA GLY A 250 -21.21 -1.94 -7.96
C GLY A 250 -19.94 -1.47 -8.67
N ILE A 251 -18.81 -1.42 -7.96
CA ILE A 251 -17.50 -1.18 -8.57
C ILE A 251 -17.18 -2.26 -9.61
N GLN A 252 -17.36 -3.54 -9.27
CA GLN A 252 -17.11 -4.65 -10.19
C GLN A 252 -17.99 -4.57 -11.45
N ALA A 253 -19.26 -4.26 -11.29
CA ALA A 253 -20.19 -4.14 -12.42
C ALA A 253 -19.83 -2.98 -13.39
N ALA A 254 -19.09 -1.99 -12.91
CA ALA A 254 -18.59 -0.88 -13.72
C ALA A 254 -17.23 -1.15 -14.37
N SER A 255 -16.61 -2.28 -14.07
CA SER A 255 -15.28 -2.60 -14.57
C SER A 255 -15.29 -2.92 -16.05
N PRO A 256 -14.23 -2.57 -16.81
CA PRO A 256 -14.14 -2.87 -18.23
C PRO A 256 -13.99 -4.36 -18.54
N VAL A 257 -13.47 -5.13 -17.57
CA VAL A 257 -13.27 -6.58 -17.65
C VAL A 257 -13.98 -7.22 -16.46
N ASP A 258 -14.53 -8.41 -16.64
CA ASP A 258 -15.23 -9.18 -15.60
C ASP A 258 -16.40 -8.46 -14.91
N SER A 259 -17.06 -7.52 -15.61
CA SER A 259 -18.22 -6.77 -15.08
C SER A 259 -19.43 -7.65 -14.73
N TYR A 260 -19.48 -8.87 -15.23
CA TYR A 260 -20.51 -9.87 -14.93
C TYR A 260 -20.29 -10.56 -13.60
N ALA A 261 -19.07 -10.49 -13.04
CA ALA A 261 -18.77 -11.12 -11.76
C ALA A 261 -19.41 -10.32 -10.62
N ALA A 262 -19.85 -11.05 -9.60
CA ALA A 262 -20.37 -10.46 -8.37
C ALA A 262 -19.46 -10.89 -7.23
N PRO A 263 -18.56 -10.03 -6.72
CA PRO A 263 -17.70 -10.38 -5.62
C PRO A 263 -18.51 -10.72 -4.36
N GLU A 264 -18.09 -11.79 -3.70
CA GLU A 264 -18.64 -12.27 -2.45
C GLU A 264 -17.53 -12.31 -1.39
N PRO A 265 -17.90 -12.28 -0.08
CA PRO A 265 -16.91 -12.47 0.98
C PRO A 265 -16.16 -13.78 0.81
N SER A 266 -14.85 -13.73 0.88
CA SER A 266 -13.98 -14.92 0.76
C SER A 266 -12.76 -14.80 1.67
N PRO A 267 -12.24 -15.93 2.18
CA PRO A 267 -10.99 -15.94 2.92
C PRO A 267 -9.83 -15.62 1.97
N GLU A 268 -8.98 -14.68 2.37
CA GLU A 268 -7.82 -14.26 1.59
C GLU A 268 -6.51 -14.59 2.34
N PRO A 269 -5.44 -15.03 1.63
CA PRO A 269 -4.17 -15.31 2.25
C PRO A 269 -3.58 -14.08 2.96
N GLY A 270 -3.23 -14.22 4.24
CA GLY A 270 -2.68 -13.14 5.06
C GLY A 270 -3.71 -12.33 5.83
N TYR A 271 -5.01 -12.54 5.62
CA TYR A 271 -6.08 -11.83 6.33
C TYR A 271 -6.74 -12.72 7.38
N THR A 272 -7.24 -12.11 8.45
CA THR A 272 -7.97 -12.83 9.52
C THR A 272 -9.45 -12.92 9.24
N ASP A 273 -10.04 -11.88 8.65
CA ASP A 273 -11.45 -11.80 8.28
C ASP A 273 -11.65 -12.12 6.80
N GLU A 274 -12.83 -12.55 6.44
CA GLU A 274 -13.22 -12.61 5.03
C GLU A 274 -13.20 -11.20 4.43
N VAL A 275 -12.78 -11.08 3.19
CA VAL A 275 -12.69 -9.82 2.47
C VAL A 275 -13.55 -9.88 1.21
N VAL A 276 -14.24 -8.78 0.92
CA VAL A 276 -14.89 -8.59 -0.39
C VAL A 276 -13.95 -7.76 -1.25
N MET A 277 -13.56 -8.28 -2.42
CA MET A 277 -12.67 -7.59 -3.34
C MET A 277 -13.32 -7.40 -4.70
N ALA A 278 -13.45 -6.13 -5.12
CA ALA A 278 -13.78 -5.75 -6.48
C ALA A 278 -12.53 -5.22 -7.16
N SER A 279 -12.08 -5.93 -8.18
CA SER A 279 -10.97 -5.48 -9.03
C SER A 279 -11.26 -5.92 -10.45
N GLY A 280 -11.85 -5.08 -11.22
CA GLY A 280 -12.10 -5.36 -12.63
C GLY A 280 -10.93 -4.87 -13.45
N SER A 281 -10.02 -5.74 -13.79
CA SER A 281 -8.74 -5.27 -14.23
C SER A 281 -8.26 -5.89 -15.53
N PHE A 282 -7.64 -5.06 -16.34
CA PHE A 282 -6.79 -5.49 -17.44
C PHE A 282 -5.55 -6.20 -16.90
N THR A 283 -5.08 -5.78 -15.73
CA THR A 283 -4.02 -6.47 -14.97
C THR A 283 -4.59 -6.98 -13.66
N GLN A 284 -4.62 -8.29 -13.51
CA GLN A 284 -5.21 -8.94 -12.33
C GLN A 284 -4.55 -8.44 -11.04
N GLY A 285 -5.38 -8.02 -10.09
CA GLY A 285 -4.95 -7.46 -8.80
C GLY A 285 -4.42 -6.02 -8.88
N SER A 286 -4.55 -5.34 -10.04
CA SER A 286 -4.15 -3.94 -10.19
C SER A 286 -5.08 -3.01 -9.42
N THR A 287 -4.54 -2.29 -8.45
CA THR A 287 -5.30 -1.36 -7.61
C THR A 287 -5.24 0.10 -8.08
N ILE A 288 -4.44 0.41 -9.11
CA ILE A 288 -4.53 1.69 -9.81
C ILE A 288 -5.74 1.72 -10.76
N GLU A 289 -6.22 0.58 -11.21
CA GLU A 289 -7.55 0.47 -11.81
C GLU A 289 -8.60 0.65 -10.72
N LEU A 290 -9.81 1.09 -11.09
CA LEU A 290 -10.87 1.31 -10.11
C LEU A 290 -11.18 0.02 -9.38
N SER A 291 -10.94 0.01 -8.08
CA SER A 291 -11.11 -1.14 -7.23
C SER A 291 -11.65 -0.73 -5.85
N CYS A 292 -12.28 -1.67 -5.17
CA CYS A 292 -12.74 -1.49 -3.80
C CYS A 292 -12.66 -2.81 -3.07
N ASP A 293 -12.13 -2.78 -1.88
CA ASP A 293 -12.13 -3.92 -0.97
C ASP A 293 -12.58 -3.50 0.43
N GLY A 294 -12.95 -4.48 1.24
CA GLY A 294 -13.26 -4.26 2.64
C GLY A 294 -13.36 -5.56 3.42
N PRO A 295 -12.79 -5.61 4.63
CA PRO A 295 -12.96 -6.75 5.53
C PRO A 295 -14.40 -6.81 6.03
N LEU A 296 -14.96 -8.02 6.07
CA LEU A 296 -16.34 -8.26 6.53
C LEU A 296 -16.43 -8.25 8.06
N ARG A 297 -16.13 -7.10 8.64
CA ARG A 297 -16.24 -6.85 10.08
C ARG A 297 -16.73 -5.44 10.34
N GLU A 298 -17.37 -5.22 11.48
CA GLU A 298 -17.77 -3.87 11.88
C GLU A 298 -16.57 -2.93 11.99
N PRO A 299 -16.70 -1.66 11.54
CA PRO A 299 -17.91 -0.99 11.06
C PRO A 299 -18.18 -1.15 9.55
N TYR A 300 -17.67 -2.19 8.90
CA TYR A 300 -17.84 -2.49 7.46
C TYR A 300 -17.24 -1.40 6.59
N THR A 301 -15.96 -1.13 6.78
CA THR A 301 -15.24 -0.08 6.08
C THR A 301 -14.89 -0.51 4.66
N CYS A 302 -15.29 0.31 3.68
CA CYS A 302 -14.85 0.20 2.29
C CYS A 302 -13.55 0.97 2.08
N TYR A 303 -12.66 0.42 1.25
CA TYR A 303 -11.43 1.04 0.79
C TYR A 303 -11.46 1.13 -0.73
N LEU A 304 -11.91 2.29 -1.24
CA LEU A 304 -12.00 2.60 -2.66
C LEU A 304 -10.68 3.20 -3.13
N GLN A 305 -10.17 2.76 -4.27
CA GLN A 305 -8.89 3.22 -4.80
C GLN A 305 -8.83 3.15 -6.33
N GLY A 306 -7.92 3.94 -6.91
CA GLY A 306 -7.64 3.89 -8.32
C GLY A 306 -8.64 4.61 -9.22
N GLY A 307 -8.53 4.27 -10.48
CA GLY A 307 -9.31 4.86 -11.57
C GLY A 307 -8.40 5.41 -12.66
N LEU A 308 -8.20 4.62 -13.72
CA LEU A 308 -7.34 4.99 -14.86
C LEU A 308 -7.86 6.21 -15.63
N ASN A 309 -9.16 6.44 -15.54
CA ASN A 309 -9.88 7.46 -16.30
C ASN A 309 -11.05 7.97 -15.46
N PHE A 310 -11.04 9.24 -15.13
CA PHE A 310 -12.06 9.84 -14.27
C PHE A 310 -13.48 9.70 -14.83
N ALA A 311 -13.68 9.85 -16.13
CA ALA A 311 -15.02 9.77 -16.72
C ALA A 311 -15.67 8.38 -16.52
N ALA A 312 -14.90 7.31 -16.72
CA ALA A 312 -15.35 5.94 -16.46
C ALA A 312 -15.50 5.68 -14.97
N SER A 313 -14.51 6.09 -14.17
CA SER A 313 -14.50 5.86 -12.71
C SER A 313 -15.66 6.57 -12.02
N ARG A 314 -16.04 7.76 -12.48
CA ARG A 314 -17.23 8.49 -11.99
C ARG A 314 -18.50 7.66 -12.16
N ALA A 315 -18.67 7.01 -13.31
CA ALA A 315 -19.80 6.12 -13.53
C ALA A 315 -19.77 4.92 -12.58
N GLY A 316 -18.57 4.36 -12.35
CA GLY A 316 -18.36 3.25 -11.41
C GLY A 316 -18.73 3.62 -9.97
N VAL A 317 -18.31 4.77 -9.49
CA VAL A 317 -18.68 5.28 -8.17
C VAL A 317 -20.19 5.46 -8.03
N LEU A 318 -20.87 5.97 -9.05
CA LEU A 318 -22.33 6.11 -9.03
C LEU A 318 -23.04 4.76 -8.97
N LEU A 319 -22.60 3.77 -9.76
CA LEU A 319 -23.16 2.41 -9.71
C LEU A 319 -22.92 1.75 -8.36
N ALA A 320 -21.74 1.95 -7.75
CA ALA A 320 -21.43 1.45 -6.42
C ALA A 320 -22.37 2.04 -5.36
N ILE A 321 -22.55 3.35 -5.36
CA ILE A 321 -23.45 4.06 -4.46
C ILE A 321 -24.90 3.58 -4.66
N GLN A 322 -25.35 3.47 -5.92
CA GLN A 322 -26.69 2.99 -6.25
C GLN A 322 -26.93 1.59 -5.67
N LYS A 323 -25.98 0.67 -5.90
CA LYS A 323 -26.14 -0.72 -5.46
C LYS A 323 -26.06 -0.88 -3.95
N ALA A 324 -25.26 -0.05 -3.27
CA ALA A 324 -25.13 -0.07 -1.82
C ALA A 324 -26.35 0.52 -1.08
N TYR A 325 -26.89 1.64 -1.59
CA TYR A 325 -27.82 2.46 -0.80
C TYR A 325 -29.20 2.69 -1.44
N PHE A 326 -29.34 2.43 -2.74
CA PHE A 326 -30.58 2.66 -3.47
C PHE A 326 -31.05 1.36 -4.14
N LYS A 327 -31.37 0.33 -3.31
CA LYS A 327 -31.96 -0.91 -3.81
C LYS A 327 -33.32 -0.56 -4.45
N GLY A 328 -33.41 -0.61 -5.79
CA GLY A 328 -34.64 -0.52 -6.55
C GLY A 328 -35.46 -1.79 -6.45
#